data_2af993fedb6028ee541e08d3d8525cb2
#
_entry.id   2af993fedb6028ee541e08d3d8525cb2
#
_cell.length_a   1.000
_cell.length_b   1.000
_cell.length_c   1.000
_cell.angle_alpha   90.00
_cell.angle_beta   90.00
_cell.angle_gamma   90.00
#
_symmetry.space_group_name_H-M   'P 1'
#
loop_
_entity.id
_entity.type
_entity.pdbx_description
1 polymer ?
#
loop_
_entity_poly.entity_id
_entity_poly.type
_entity_poly.pdbx_seq_one_letter_code
_entity_poly.pdbx_strand_id
1 'polypeptide(L)'
;YEKIKTLNQIISIVNENYVEPVDWDVVLDGAFHGMLEKLDPHSSYIPKKQLETISEQFHGKFEGIGIEFDILGGYITVISPIVGSPSDRAGLQPGDQIIEIEHESAYKITKEEVFEKLRGPKGSRVNITVSRIADKKPFDVEITRDEIPIYSVTSSFMLDNETGYIQLRRFSSTTSKEVSDALNRLKGEGMTQLIFDLRTNSGGYLEQAVDVADNFFVTRNTIVYTEGRRSRTRKTYKASPRKGSDDYALVVLIDRWSASASEIVAGAIQDLDRGLIVGETSFGKGLVQQQWILNDGSALRVTIGRYYTPSGRLIQRPYGDGTHEYYRELADEHREEKLDSLITDRPRYKTKGGREVYGGGGITPDVFVALKNRTPEVSKLLRNEKRITFNWGTEKAPAIRSGWLSAGDFIKNFQISEDQLSSFFEYAIQEGVPPINNEELENDIPYLKIVLKAEIGGAIWGRSTYFQVLVSGDSQVIESRKLFERAKELLTTNSG
;
A
#
# COMPACT_ATOMS: atom_id res chain seq x y z
N TYR A 1 4.97 13.70 40.18
CA TYR A 1 3.78 14.40 40.71
C TYR A 1 3.93 15.93 40.67
N GLU A 2 5.12 16.52 40.91
CA GLU A 2 5.31 18.00 40.84
C GLU A 2 5.08 18.55 39.43
N LYS A 3 5.59 17.90 38.40
CA LYS A 3 5.38 18.32 36.98
C LYS A 3 3.91 18.27 36.55
N ILE A 4 3.11 17.36 37.09
CA ILE A 4 1.65 17.34 36.85
C ILE A 4 0.97 18.57 37.51
N LYS A 5 1.39 18.95 38.71
CA LYS A 5 0.89 20.19 39.34
C LYS A 5 1.28 21.43 38.53
N THR A 6 2.52 21.46 38.02
CA THR A 6 2.99 22.53 37.14
C THR A 6 2.16 22.60 35.85
N LEU A 7 1.85 21.44 35.22
CA LEU A 7 1.00 21.40 34.05
C LEU A 7 -0.40 21.97 34.32
N ASN A 8 -1.03 21.57 35.42
CA ASN A 8 -2.34 22.12 35.82
C ASN A 8 -2.28 23.62 36.06
N GLN A 9 -1.19 24.13 36.68
CA GLN A 9 -0.99 25.54 36.87
C GLN A 9 -0.83 26.30 35.54
N ILE A 10 -0.12 25.75 34.59
CA ILE A 10 0.02 26.33 33.23
C ILE A 10 -1.36 26.40 32.56
N ILE A 11 -2.14 25.34 32.61
CA ILE A 11 -3.50 25.29 32.05
C ILE A 11 -4.37 26.37 32.65
N SER A 12 -4.35 26.54 33.99
CA SER A 12 -5.12 27.59 34.70
C SER A 12 -4.71 29.00 34.27
N ILE A 13 -3.39 29.26 34.24
CA ILE A 13 -2.84 30.57 33.85
C ILE A 13 -3.22 30.90 32.39
N VAL A 14 -3.09 29.95 31.47
CA VAL A 14 -3.46 30.15 30.08
C VAL A 14 -4.95 30.41 29.93
N ASN A 15 -5.78 29.60 30.60
CA ASN A 15 -7.24 29.78 30.56
C ASN A 15 -7.72 31.13 31.10
N GLU A 16 -7.03 31.68 32.10
CA GLU A 16 -7.41 32.95 32.75
C GLU A 16 -6.85 34.17 32.02
N ASN A 17 -5.69 34.04 31.33
CA ASN A 17 -4.93 35.23 30.92
C ASN A 17 -4.64 35.29 29.42
N TYR A 18 -4.88 34.22 28.65
CA TYR A 18 -4.62 34.27 27.22
C TYR A 18 -5.59 35.22 26.52
N VAL A 19 -5.09 35.99 25.54
CA VAL A 19 -5.81 37.12 24.94
C VAL A 19 -7.04 36.68 24.11
N GLU A 20 -7.05 35.45 23.61
CA GLU A 20 -8.13 34.90 22.78
C GLU A 20 -8.74 33.66 23.46
N PRO A 21 -9.99 33.29 23.11
CA PRO A 21 -10.57 32.02 23.58
C PRO A 21 -9.69 30.83 23.19
N VAL A 22 -9.38 29.98 24.16
CA VAL A 22 -8.51 28.81 23.95
C VAL A 22 -9.34 27.62 23.49
N ASP A 23 -8.98 27.06 22.34
CA ASP A 23 -9.44 25.73 21.92
C ASP A 23 -8.61 24.66 22.64
N TRP A 24 -9.16 24.15 23.73
CA TRP A 24 -8.47 23.18 24.59
C TRP A 24 -8.27 21.82 23.91
N ASP A 25 -9.10 21.43 22.95
CA ASP A 25 -8.93 20.19 22.23
C ASP A 25 -7.65 20.26 21.39
N VAL A 26 -7.43 21.35 20.67
CA VAL A 26 -6.22 21.58 19.87
C VAL A 26 -4.97 21.69 20.74
N VAL A 27 -5.04 22.44 21.85
CA VAL A 27 -3.88 22.68 22.75
C VAL A 27 -3.46 21.39 23.45
N LEU A 28 -4.43 20.61 23.97
CA LEU A 28 -4.14 19.37 24.69
C LEU A 28 -3.68 18.27 23.73
N ASP A 29 -4.25 18.17 22.54
CA ASP A 29 -3.75 17.28 21.50
C ASP A 29 -2.27 17.55 21.18
N GLY A 30 -1.90 18.84 21.06
CA GLY A 30 -0.50 19.24 20.89
C GLY A 30 0.39 18.82 22.06
N ALA A 31 -0.10 18.92 23.29
CA ALA A 31 0.62 18.49 24.50
C ALA A 31 0.81 16.97 24.52
N PHE A 32 -0.22 16.18 24.16
CA PHE A 32 -0.14 14.71 24.08
C PHE A 32 0.86 14.28 23.00
N HIS A 33 0.82 14.90 21.83
CA HIS A 33 1.79 14.64 20.75
C HIS A 33 3.22 14.95 21.21
N GLY A 34 3.46 16.14 21.79
CA GLY A 34 4.79 16.53 22.26
C GLY A 34 5.35 15.61 23.35
N MET A 35 4.48 15.10 24.24
CA MET A 35 4.89 14.13 25.27
C MET A 35 5.31 12.79 24.68
N LEU A 36 4.54 12.26 23.71
CA LEU A 36 4.78 10.94 23.11
C LEU A 36 5.97 10.96 22.17
N GLU A 37 6.19 12.04 21.44
CA GLU A 37 7.36 12.24 20.57
C GLU A 37 8.68 12.09 21.32
N LYS A 38 8.71 12.39 22.62
CA LYS A 38 9.90 12.21 23.48
C LYS A 38 10.17 10.76 23.86
N LEU A 39 9.27 9.83 23.57
CA LEU A 39 9.46 8.40 23.83
C LEU A 39 10.10 7.71 22.62
N ASP A 40 9.46 7.78 21.48
CA ASP A 40 9.91 7.21 20.20
C ASP A 40 9.05 7.78 19.05
N PRO A 41 9.48 7.63 17.77
CA PRO A 41 8.74 8.20 16.62
C PRO A 41 7.43 7.47 16.29
N HIS A 42 7.06 6.43 17.02
CA HIS A 42 5.91 5.59 16.71
C HIS A 42 4.83 5.59 17.80
N SER A 43 5.17 5.98 19.03
CA SER A 43 4.17 6.20 20.08
C SER A 43 3.35 7.44 19.75
N SER A 44 2.02 7.33 19.75
CA SER A 44 1.13 8.38 19.26
C SER A 44 -0.20 8.45 20.01
N TYR A 45 -0.72 9.65 20.13
CA TYR A 45 -2.12 9.91 20.45
C TYR A 45 -2.92 9.92 19.15
N ILE A 46 -4.10 9.33 19.17
CA ILE A 46 -4.99 9.18 17.99
C ILE A 46 -6.35 9.77 18.38
N PRO A 47 -6.72 10.96 17.86
CA PRO A 47 -8.02 11.53 18.06
C PRO A 47 -9.15 10.60 17.59
N LYS A 48 -10.32 10.69 18.22
CA LYS A 48 -11.48 9.82 17.96
C LYS A 48 -11.82 9.71 16.46
N LYS A 49 -11.89 10.85 15.76
CA LYS A 49 -12.22 10.87 14.30
C LYS A 49 -11.23 10.10 13.45
N GLN A 50 -9.92 10.18 13.77
CA GLN A 50 -8.89 9.40 13.06
C GLN A 50 -8.94 7.92 13.42
N LEU A 51 -9.30 7.61 14.68
CA LEU A 51 -9.40 6.22 15.14
C LEU A 51 -10.44 5.43 14.38
N GLU A 52 -11.57 6.02 14.03
CA GLU A 52 -12.64 5.39 13.23
C GLU A 52 -12.09 4.96 11.86
N THR A 53 -11.43 5.87 11.13
CA THR A 53 -10.81 5.59 9.83
C THR A 53 -9.72 4.51 9.91
N ILE A 54 -8.87 4.61 10.94
CA ILE A 54 -7.82 3.61 11.17
C ILE A 54 -8.44 2.24 11.47
N SER A 55 -9.49 2.19 12.28
CA SER A 55 -10.21 0.97 12.64
C SER A 55 -10.81 0.27 11.42
N GLU A 56 -11.46 1.01 10.51
CA GLU A 56 -11.97 0.48 9.24
C GLU A 56 -10.86 -0.18 8.43
N GLN A 57 -9.71 0.49 8.29
CA GLN A 57 -8.56 -0.05 7.56
C GLN A 57 -8.01 -1.34 8.19
N PHE A 58 -7.96 -1.42 9.51
CA PHE A 58 -7.50 -2.60 10.23
C PHE A 58 -8.52 -3.74 10.21
N HIS A 59 -9.81 -3.43 10.30
CA HIS A 59 -10.87 -4.43 10.13
C HIS A 59 -11.04 -4.90 8.68
N GLY A 60 -10.51 -4.15 7.71
CA GLY A 60 -10.57 -4.50 6.29
C GLY A 60 -11.95 -4.29 5.67
N LYS A 61 -12.78 -3.37 6.22
CA LYS A 61 -14.11 -3.07 5.70
C LYS A 61 -14.63 -1.71 6.19
N PHE A 62 -15.55 -1.13 5.40
CA PHE A 62 -16.34 0.04 5.78
C PHE A 62 -17.78 -0.11 5.24
N GLU A 63 -18.71 0.74 5.67
CA GLU A 63 -20.09 0.73 5.19
C GLU A 63 -20.35 1.89 4.22
N GLY A 64 -20.94 1.58 3.05
CA GLY A 64 -21.20 2.58 2.02
C GLY A 64 -21.62 1.97 0.67
N ILE A 65 -21.37 2.71 -0.42
CA ILE A 65 -21.74 2.28 -1.78
C ILE A 65 -20.63 1.50 -2.51
N GLY A 66 -19.35 1.70 -2.15
CA GLY A 66 -18.21 0.94 -2.69
C GLY A 66 -17.70 1.46 -4.03
N ILE A 67 -17.20 2.70 -4.05
CA ILE A 67 -16.49 3.29 -5.19
C ILE A 67 -15.07 3.77 -4.79
N GLU A 68 -14.13 3.68 -5.72
CA GLU A 68 -12.93 4.49 -5.75
C GLU A 68 -13.26 5.74 -6.59
N PHE A 69 -13.06 6.94 -6.05
CA PHE A 69 -13.42 8.17 -6.71
C PHE A 69 -12.36 9.25 -6.57
N ASP A 70 -12.47 10.26 -7.41
CA ASP A 70 -11.78 11.54 -7.25
C ASP A 70 -12.71 12.69 -7.62
N ILE A 71 -12.35 13.94 -7.29
CA ILE A 71 -13.11 15.12 -7.67
C ILE A 71 -12.44 15.74 -8.89
N LEU A 72 -13.04 15.54 -10.06
CA LEU A 72 -12.51 16.05 -11.34
C LEU A 72 -13.48 17.06 -11.95
N GLY A 73 -12.96 18.22 -12.32
CA GLY A 73 -13.83 19.30 -12.85
C GLY A 73 -14.90 19.78 -11.87
N GLY A 74 -14.73 19.50 -10.58
CA GLY A 74 -15.68 19.85 -9.53
C GLY A 74 -16.77 18.78 -9.28
N TYR A 75 -16.76 17.65 -9.99
CA TYR A 75 -17.70 16.56 -9.81
C TYR A 75 -17.01 15.30 -9.26
N ILE A 76 -17.77 14.50 -8.49
CA ILE A 76 -17.33 13.18 -8.04
C ILE A 76 -17.22 12.28 -9.27
N THR A 77 -16.01 11.90 -9.66
CA THR A 77 -15.78 11.01 -10.79
C THR A 77 -15.41 9.62 -10.30
N VAL A 78 -16.16 8.62 -10.73
CA VAL A 78 -15.88 7.21 -10.41
C VAL A 78 -14.62 6.77 -11.16
N ILE A 79 -13.59 6.41 -10.40
CA ILE A 79 -12.36 5.84 -10.96
C ILE A 79 -12.57 4.34 -11.21
N SER A 80 -13.17 3.67 -10.24
CA SER A 80 -13.58 2.27 -10.38
C SER A 80 -14.63 1.91 -9.32
N PRO A 81 -15.71 1.21 -9.64
CA PRO A 81 -16.51 0.53 -8.63
C PRO A 81 -15.68 -0.60 -8.01
N ILE A 82 -15.88 -0.85 -6.72
CA ILE A 82 -15.26 -2.00 -6.02
C ILE A 82 -16.03 -3.25 -6.40
N VAL A 83 -15.34 -4.24 -6.94
CA VAL A 83 -15.93 -5.49 -7.43
C VAL A 83 -16.81 -6.13 -6.35
N GLY A 84 -18.05 -6.49 -6.71
CA GLY A 84 -19.06 -7.06 -5.82
C GLY A 84 -19.72 -6.07 -4.85
N SER A 85 -19.38 -4.77 -4.92
CA SER A 85 -20.03 -3.72 -4.12
C SER A 85 -21.44 -3.36 -4.63
N PRO A 86 -22.22 -2.60 -3.85
CA PRO A 86 -23.49 -2.05 -4.33
C PRO A 86 -23.37 -1.24 -5.63
N SER A 87 -22.31 -0.44 -5.75
CA SER A 87 -22.05 0.38 -6.94
C SER A 87 -21.73 -0.45 -8.18
N ASP A 88 -20.97 -1.54 -8.01
CA ASP A 88 -20.67 -2.50 -9.08
C ASP A 88 -21.96 -3.20 -9.55
N ARG A 89 -22.77 -3.68 -8.60
CA ARG A 89 -24.10 -4.29 -8.91
C ARG A 89 -25.08 -3.31 -9.54
N ALA A 90 -24.98 -2.02 -9.22
CA ALA A 90 -25.78 -0.95 -9.82
C ALA A 90 -25.30 -0.54 -11.22
N GLY A 91 -24.16 -1.08 -11.70
CA GLY A 91 -23.62 -0.84 -13.03
C GLY A 91 -22.92 0.50 -13.20
N LEU A 92 -22.37 1.07 -12.12
CA LEU A 92 -21.48 2.21 -12.24
C LEU A 92 -20.20 1.81 -12.98
N GLN A 93 -19.63 2.76 -13.74
CA GLN A 93 -18.49 2.53 -14.61
C GLN A 93 -17.39 3.56 -14.34
N PRO A 94 -16.13 3.24 -14.65
CA PRO A 94 -15.06 4.24 -14.68
C PRO A 94 -15.43 5.42 -15.58
N GLY A 95 -15.22 6.65 -15.09
CA GLY A 95 -15.57 7.88 -15.78
C GLY A 95 -17.00 8.40 -15.52
N ASP A 96 -17.87 7.64 -14.85
CA ASP A 96 -19.18 8.15 -14.41
C ASP A 96 -18.98 9.33 -13.46
N GLN A 97 -19.76 10.39 -13.65
CA GLN A 97 -19.79 11.55 -12.76
C GLN A 97 -21.06 11.53 -11.92
N ILE A 98 -20.94 11.51 -10.60
CA ILE A 98 -22.07 11.70 -9.69
C ILE A 98 -22.28 13.20 -9.57
N ILE A 99 -23.37 13.70 -10.18
CA ILE A 99 -23.67 15.13 -10.26
C ILE A 99 -24.64 15.58 -9.17
N GLU A 100 -25.45 14.65 -8.60
CA GLU A 100 -26.33 14.91 -7.46
C GLU A 100 -26.30 13.73 -6.49
N ILE A 101 -26.49 14.01 -5.20
CA ILE A 101 -26.73 13.05 -4.13
C ILE A 101 -27.99 13.50 -3.38
N GLU A 102 -28.99 12.62 -3.22
CA GLU A 102 -30.29 12.93 -2.62
C GLU A 102 -30.96 14.17 -3.25
N HIS A 103 -30.82 14.32 -4.58
CA HIS A 103 -31.33 15.44 -5.38
C HIS A 103 -30.68 16.79 -5.04
N GLU A 104 -29.59 16.81 -4.30
CA GLU A 104 -28.76 17.98 -4.05
C GLU A 104 -27.54 17.95 -4.95
N SER A 105 -27.16 19.11 -5.50
CA SER A 105 -25.98 19.22 -6.36
C SER A 105 -24.71 18.77 -5.65
N ALA A 106 -23.94 17.88 -6.30
CA ALA A 106 -22.62 17.43 -5.85
C ALA A 106 -21.46 18.22 -6.50
N TYR A 107 -21.75 19.40 -7.09
CA TYR A 107 -20.73 20.24 -7.68
C TYR A 107 -19.88 20.97 -6.63
N LYS A 108 -18.56 20.87 -6.74
CA LYS A 108 -17.58 21.42 -5.78
C LYS A 108 -17.68 20.89 -4.35
N ILE A 109 -18.23 19.69 -4.18
CA ILE A 109 -18.27 18.98 -2.92
C ILE A 109 -16.86 18.58 -2.49
N THR A 110 -16.58 18.64 -1.19
CA THR A 110 -15.29 18.17 -0.62
C THR A 110 -15.25 16.64 -0.48
N LYS A 111 -14.05 16.07 -0.37
CA LYS A 111 -13.92 14.61 -0.15
C LYS A 111 -14.57 14.16 1.16
N GLU A 112 -14.50 14.99 2.19
CA GLU A 112 -15.13 14.76 3.49
C GLU A 112 -16.65 14.68 3.35
N GLU A 113 -17.27 15.64 2.66
CA GLU A 113 -18.73 15.64 2.41
C GLU A 113 -19.16 14.44 1.54
N VAL A 114 -18.34 14.03 0.57
CA VAL A 114 -18.59 12.80 -0.21
C VAL A 114 -18.66 11.59 0.69
N PHE A 115 -17.70 11.45 1.62
CA PHE A 115 -17.70 10.35 2.60
C PHE A 115 -18.95 10.41 3.49
N GLU A 116 -19.33 11.59 4.00
CA GLU A 116 -20.51 11.76 4.85
C GLU A 116 -21.81 11.39 4.12
N LYS A 117 -21.93 11.74 2.84
CA LYS A 117 -23.15 11.50 2.05
C LYS A 117 -23.23 10.08 1.47
N LEU A 118 -22.12 9.50 1.00
CA LEU A 118 -22.13 8.18 0.34
C LEU A 118 -21.90 7.01 1.31
N ARG A 119 -21.25 7.22 2.45
CA ARG A 119 -21.16 6.24 3.53
C ARG A 119 -22.47 6.25 4.34
N GLY A 120 -22.64 5.24 5.17
CA GLY A 120 -23.76 5.14 6.09
C GLY A 120 -24.12 3.69 6.39
N PRO A 121 -25.03 3.45 7.35
CA PRO A 121 -25.33 2.12 7.85
C PRO A 121 -25.74 1.14 6.74
N LYS A 122 -25.25 -0.09 6.82
CA LYS A 122 -25.66 -1.19 5.96
C LYS A 122 -27.17 -1.30 5.89
N GLY A 123 -27.71 -1.42 4.69
CA GLY A 123 -29.15 -1.51 4.41
C GLY A 123 -29.85 -0.16 4.24
N SER A 124 -29.21 0.96 4.59
CA SER A 124 -29.73 2.30 4.24
C SER A 124 -29.57 2.57 2.75
N ARG A 125 -30.40 3.47 2.19
CA ARG A 125 -30.39 3.80 0.77
C ARG A 125 -29.79 5.17 0.54
N VAL A 126 -29.29 5.38 -0.66
CA VAL A 126 -28.88 6.68 -1.18
C VAL A 126 -29.25 6.77 -2.65
N ASN A 127 -29.82 7.91 -3.06
CA ASN A 127 -30.10 8.22 -4.45
C ASN A 127 -28.99 9.08 -5.01
N ILE A 128 -28.45 8.71 -6.17
CA ILE A 128 -27.44 9.47 -6.88
C ILE A 128 -27.91 9.70 -8.33
N THR A 129 -27.60 10.87 -8.86
CA THR A 129 -27.79 11.16 -10.30
C THR A 129 -26.43 11.08 -10.98
N VAL A 130 -26.33 10.26 -12.01
CA VAL A 130 -25.08 9.94 -12.72
C VAL A 130 -25.11 10.53 -14.13
N SER A 131 -24.06 11.23 -14.49
CA SER A 131 -23.76 11.65 -15.86
C SER A 131 -22.66 10.75 -16.42
N ARG A 132 -22.95 10.10 -17.56
CA ARG A 132 -22.02 9.20 -18.27
C ARG A 132 -21.74 9.73 -19.66
N ILE A 133 -20.46 9.74 -20.08
CA ILE A 133 -20.06 10.30 -21.38
C ILE A 133 -20.79 9.64 -22.56
N ALA A 134 -21.05 8.33 -22.45
CA ALA A 134 -21.76 7.60 -23.51
C ALA A 134 -23.26 7.87 -23.58
N ASP A 135 -23.86 8.41 -22.53
CA ASP A 135 -25.29 8.61 -22.40
C ASP A 135 -25.69 10.06 -22.67
N LYS A 136 -26.80 10.27 -23.43
CA LYS A 136 -27.26 11.61 -23.79
C LYS A 136 -27.87 12.40 -22.63
N LYS A 137 -28.26 11.75 -21.56
CA LYS A 137 -28.92 12.36 -20.39
C LYS A 137 -28.45 11.69 -19.11
N PRO A 138 -28.35 12.45 -18.01
CA PRO A 138 -28.17 11.88 -16.70
C PRO A 138 -29.30 10.91 -16.32
N PHE A 139 -29.00 9.97 -15.44
CA PHE A 139 -29.96 8.99 -14.94
C PHE A 139 -29.78 8.79 -13.43
N ASP A 140 -30.90 8.46 -12.76
CA ASP A 140 -30.92 8.24 -11.32
C ASP A 140 -30.64 6.77 -10.98
N VAL A 141 -29.91 6.55 -9.89
CA VAL A 141 -29.58 5.23 -9.36
C VAL A 141 -29.82 5.23 -7.86
N GLU A 142 -30.74 4.38 -7.38
CA GLU A 142 -30.88 4.08 -5.96
C GLU A 142 -29.91 2.97 -5.57
N ILE A 143 -29.04 3.23 -4.60
CA ILE A 143 -28.03 2.28 -4.12
C ILE A 143 -28.33 1.95 -2.65
N THR A 144 -28.50 0.67 -2.33
CA THR A 144 -28.56 0.20 -0.94
C THR A 144 -27.14 -0.01 -0.42
N ARG A 145 -26.75 0.73 0.62
CA ARG A 145 -25.42 0.62 1.24
C ARG A 145 -25.19 -0.76 1.82
N ASP A 146 -23.97 -1.21 1.75
CA ASP A 146 -23.53 -2.52 2.26
C ASP A 146 -22.15 -2.41 2.90
N GLU A 147 -21.70 -3.51 3.49
CA GLU A 147 -20.34 -3.67 3.95
C GLU A 147 -19.38 -3.83 2.76
N ILE A 148 -18.43 -2.92 2.64
CA ILE A 148 -17.49 -2.84 1.52
C ILE A 148 -16.13 -3.36 1.96
N PRO A 149 -15.58 -4.40 1.34
CA PRO A 149 -14.26 -4.92 1.70
C PRO A 149 -13.15 -3.94 1.30
N ILE A 150 -12.18 -3.79 2.20
CA ILE A 150 -10.91 -3.12 1.93
C ILE A 150 -9.86 -4.21 1.77
N TYR A 151 -9.66 -4.68 0.56
CA TYR A 151 -8.74 -5.77 0.29
C TYR A 151 -7.30 -5.43 0.65
N SER A 152 -6.63 -6.36 1.31
CA SER A 152 -5.19 -6.32 1.60
C SER A 152 -4.38 -6.73 0.36
N VAL A 153 -4.84 -7.78 -0.34
CA VAL A 153 -4.29 -8.21 -1.63
C VAL A 153 -4.95 -7.38 -2.73
N THR A 154 -4.23 -6.39 -3.24
CA THR A 154 -4.74 -5.47 -4.27
C THR A 154 -4.62 -6.01 -5.67
N SER A 155 -3.70 -6.96 -5.88
CA SER A 155 -3.48 -7.59 -7.18
C SER A 155 -2.96 -9.01 -6.98
N SER A 156 -3.54 -9.96 -7.71
CA SER A 156 -2.98 -11.31 -7.81
C SER A 156 -3.37 -11.94 -9.14
N PHE A 157 -2.37 -12.33 -9.94
CA PHE A 157 -2.54 -12.86 -11.30
C PHE A 157 -1.28 -13.58 -11.77
N MET A 158 -1.40 -14.38 -12.84
CA MET A 158 -0.27 -14.95 -13.55
C MET A 158 0.35 -13.89 -14.47
N LEU A 159 1.66 -13.65 -14.35
CA LEU A 159 2.44 -12.79 -15.27
C LEU A 159 2.73 -13.50 -16.61
N ASP A 160 2.90 -14.81 -16.54
CA ASP A 160 3.08 -15.74 -17.64
C ASP A 160 2.58 -17.12 -17.22
N ASN A 161 2.92 -18.18 -17.95
CA ASN A 161 2.42 -19.55 -17.68
C ASN A 161 2.96 -20.16 -16.37
N GLU A 162 3.99 -19.58 -15.76
CA GLU A 162 4.69 -20.14 -14.60
C GLU A 162 4.79 -19.16 -13.42
N THR A 163 4.77 -17.85 -13.71
CA THR A 163 5.05 -16.81 -12.72
C THR A 163 3.77 -16.21 -12.16
N GLY A 164 3.50 -16.48 -10.90
CA GLY A 164 2.47 -15.77 -10.13
C GLY A 164 2.99 -14.43 -9.59
N TYR A 165 2.09 -13.47 -9.44
CA TYR A 165 2.32 -12.19 -8.79
C TYR A 165 1.22 -11.93 -7.76
N ILE A 166 1.62 -11.54 -6.54
CA ILE A 166 0.70 -11.12 -5.48
C ILE A 166 1.23 -9.82 -4.90
N GLN A 167 0.40 -8.77 -4.90
CA GLN A 167 0.69 -7.50 -4.23
C GLN A 167 -0.11 -7.39 -2.94
N LEU A 168 0.59 -7.23 -1.82
CA LEU A 168 0.03 -7.04 -0.50
C LEU A 168 0.29 -5.61 -0.01
N ARG A 169 -0.76 -4.84 0.21
CA ARG A 169 -0.67 -3.41 0.58
C ARG A 169 -0.77 -3.13 2.07
N ARG A 170 -1.31 -4.05 2.87
CA ARG A 170 -1.50 -3.90 4.32
C ARG A 170 -1.67 -5.24 5.00
N PHE A 171 -1.64 -5.24 6.32
CA PHE A 171 -1.96 -6.40 7.15
C PHE A 171 -3.21 -6.10 8.01
N SER A 172 -4.40 -6.29 7.43
CA SER A 172 -5.71 -6.20 8.08
C SER A 172 -6.15 -7.55 8.64
N SER A 173 -7.29 -7.61 9.29
CA SER A 173 -7.83 -8.85 9.88
C SER A 173 -8.12 -9.97 8.87
N THR A 174 -8.26 -9.65 7.58
CA THR A 174 -8.58 -10.60 6.49
C THR A 174 -7.37 -11.05 5.68
N THR A 175 -6.20 -10.46 5.92
CA THR A 175 -5.03 -10.58 5.04
C THR A 175 -4.53 -12.00 4.83
N SER A 176 -4.41 -12.78 5.90
CA SER A 176 -3.92 -14.17 5.80
C SER A 176 -4.83 -15.01 4.91
N LYS A 177 -6.15 -14.85 5.04
CA LYS A 177 -7.11 -15.54 4.19
C LYS A 177 -6.98 -15.10 2.73
N GLU A 178 -6.89 -13.81 2.45
CA GLU A 178 -6.75 -13.27 1.10
C GLU A 178 -5.48 -13.79 0.41
N VAL A 179 -4.34 -13.81 1.13
CA VAL A 179 -3.07 -14.35 0.61
C VAL A 179 -3.17 -15.84 0.35
N SER A 180 -3.76 -16.61 1.27
CA SER A 180 -3.95 -18.05 1.12
C SER A 180 -4.84 -18.38 -0.09
N ASP A 181 -5.96 -17.67 -0.25
CA ASP A 181 -6.88 -17.82 -1.39
C ASP A 181 -6.15 -17.50 -2.72
N ALA A 182 -5.36 -16.41 -2.76
CA ALA A 182 -4.57 -16.02 -3.93
C ALA A 182 -3.52 -17.07 -4.28
N LEU A 183 -2.77 -17.59 -3.30
CA LEU A 183 -1.77 -18.65 -3.50
C LEU A 183 -2.41 -19.92 -4.04
N ASN A 184 -3.53 -20.35 -3.45
CA ASN A 184 -4.23 -21.57 -3.89
C ASN A 184 -4.73 -21.44 -5.34
N ARG A 185 -5.27 -20.27 -5.71
CA ARG A 185 -5.74 -19.99 -7.07
C ARG A 185 -4.57 -20.02 -8.07
N LEU A 186 -3.47 -19.30 -7.78
CA LEU A 186 -2.31 -19.26 -8.68
C LEU A 186 -1.64 -20.64 -8.83
N LYS A 187 -1.57 -21.43 -7.74
CA LYS A 187 -1.11 -22.82 -7.82
C LYS A 187 -2.02 -23.67 -8.73
N GLY A 188 -3.33 -23.47 -8.63
CA GLY A 188 -4.30 -24.12 -9.53
C GLY A 188 -4.19 -23.67 -11.00
N GLU A 189 -3.67 -22.48 -11.25
CA GLU A 189 -3.38 -21.93 -12.59
C GLU A 189 -1.99 -22.37 -13.13
N GLY A 190 -1.20 -23.15 -12.36
CA GLY A 190 0.08 -23.70 -12.79
C GLY A 190 1.31 -22.92 -12.32
N MET A 191 1.17 -22.05 -11.30
CA MET A 191 2.29 -21.30 -10.75
C MET A 191 3.39 -22.21 -10.20
N THR A 192 4.63 -22.03 -10.68
CA THR A 192 5.85 -22.67 -10.20
C THR A 192 6.87 -21.69 -9.63
N GLN A 193 6.60 -20.40 -9.73
CA GLN A 193 7.43 -19.31 -9.19
C GLN A 193 6.57 -18.10 -8.86
N LEU A 194 6.92 -17.39 -7.76
CA LEU A 194 6.11 -16.31 -7.21
C LEU A 194 6.93 -15.04 -6.97
N ILE A 195 6.40 -13.90 -7.42
CA ILE A 195 6.79 -12.58 -6.94
C ILE A 195 5.75 -12.13 -5.90
N PHE A 196 6.19 -11.99 -4.64
CA PHE A 196 5.38 -11.49 -3.54
C PHE A 196 5.77 -10.04 -3.24
N ASP A 197 4.92 -9.09 -3.62
CA ASP A 197 5.23 -7.65 -3.57
C ASP A 197 4.71 -7.01 -2.27
N LEU A 198 5.65 -6.63 -1.40
CA LEU A 198 5.42 -5.91 -0.15
C LEU A 198 5.80 -4.42 -0.24
N ARG A 199 6.14 -3.90 -1.41
CA ARG A 199 6.50 -2.49 -1.60
C ARG A 199 5.34 -1.58 -1.18
N THR A 200 5.69 -0.45 -0.56
CA THR A 200 4.74 0.54 -0.01
C THR A 200 3.75 -0.02 1.03
N ASN A 201 4.02 -1.18 1.62
CA ASN A 201 3.22 -1.78 2.67
C ASN A 201 3.78 -1.40 4.05
N SER A 202 3.14 -0.48 4.73
CA SER A 202 3.56 0.03 6.06
C SER A 202 3.31 -0.95 7.22
N GLY A 203 2.77 -2.15 6.93
CA GLY A 203 2.51 -3.19 7.93
C GLY A 203 1.04 -3.30 8.34
N GLY A 204 0.82 -3.62 9.60
CA GLY A 204 -0.49 -3.84 10.22
C GLY A 204 -0.41 -4.83 11.38
N TYR A 205 -1.37 -5.75 11.49
CA TYR A 205 -1.41 -6.72 12.59
C TYR A 205 -0.25 -7.70 12.54
N LEU A 206 0.44 -7.86 13.69
CA LEU A 206 1.56 -8.79 13.84
C LEU A 206 1.10 -10.24 13.63
N GLU A 207 -0.05 -10.61 14.17
CA GLU A 207 -0.63 -11.93 14.02
C GLU A 207 -0.87 -12.28 12.55
N GLN A 208 -1.38 -11.30 11.77
CA GLN A 208 -1.58 -11.49 10.32
C GLN A 208 -0.26 -11.64 9.57
N ALA A 209 0.80 -10.94 10.00
CA ALA A 209 2.14 -11.15 9.42
C ALA A 209 2.67 -12.56 9.67
N VAL A 210 2.44 -13.08 10.87
CA VAL A 210 2.80 -14.48 11.23
C VAL A 210 2.02 -15.46 10.36
N ASP A 211 0.71 -15.28 10.25
CA ASP A 211 -0.16 -16.17 9.47
C ASP A 211 0.12 -16.10 7.97
N VAL A 212 0.48 -14.92 7.44
CA VAL A 212 0.95 -14.76 6.04
C VAL A 212 2.29 -15.45 5.84
N ALA A 213 3.26 -15.22 6.73
CA ALA A 213 4.56 -15.90 6.66
C ALA A 213 4.43 -17.42 6.75
N ASP A 214 3.49 -17.90 7.56
CA ASP A 214 3.20 -19.34 7.71
C ASP A 214 2.86 -20.01 6.38
N ASN A 215 2.28 -19.31 5.41
CA ASN A 215 2.00 -19.86 4.07
C ASN A 215 3.26 -20.26 3.30
N PHE A 216 4.44 -19.78 3.67
CA PHE A 216 5.71 -20.06 2.99
C PHE A 216 6.56 -21.14 3.67
N PHE A 217 6.11 -21.69 4.80
CA PHE A 217 6.88 -22.69 5.55
C PHE A 217 6.08 -23.96 5.80
N VAL A 218 6.74 -25.11 5.67
CA VAL A 218 6.15 -26.43 5.91
C VAL A 218 6.58 -27.03 7.26
N THR A 219 7.64 -26.50 7.87
CA THR A 219 8.19 -26.96 9.14
C THR A 219 7.98 -25.91 10.23
N ARG A 220 8.04 -26.35 11.50
CA ARG A 220 7.81 -25.50 12.67
C ARG A 220 8.98 -24.52 12.93
N ASN A 221 9.28 -23.67 11.96
CA ASN A 221 10.28 -22.62 12.09
C ASN A 221 9.78 -21.47 12.97
N THR A 222 10.69 -20.80 13.67
CA THR A 222 10.38 -19.51 14.28
C THR A 222 10.23 -18.48 13.16
N ILE A 223 9.11 -17.74 13.14
CA ILE A 223 8.85 -16.64 12.19
C ILE A 223 9.36 -15.32 12.80
N VAL A 224 9.01 -15.07 14.06
CA VAL A 224 9.38 -13.86 14.79
C VAL A 224 9.28 -14.12 16.29
N TYR A 225 10.08 -13.42 17.08
CA TYR A 225 9.82 -13.35 18.52
C TYR A 225 9.85 -11.91 19.00
N THR A 226 9.09 -11.64 20.08
CA THR A 226 8.98 -10.30 20.67
C THR A 226 9.51 -10.30 22.09
N GLU A 227 10.12 -9.17 22.50
CA GLU A 227 10.60 -8.95 23.86
C GLU A 227 10.17 -7.57 24.33
N GLY A 228 9.49 -7.52 25.48
CA GLY A 228 9.10 -6.28 26.13
C GLY A 228 10.07 -5.87 27.23
N ARG A 229 9.74 -4.80 27.96
CA ARG A 229 10.56 -4.23 29.04
C ARG A 229 10.92 -5.25 30.14
N ARG A 230 10.05 -6.22 30.41
CA ARG A 230 10.30 -7.27 31.40
C ARG A 230 10.76 -8.53 30.66
N SER A 231 11.88 -9.13 31.06
CA SER A 231 12.46 -10.33 30.43
C SER A 231 11.53 -11.54 30.32
N ARG A 232 10.46 -11.58 31.13
CA ARG A 232 9.43 -12.64 31.08
C ARG A 232 8.38 -12.42 29.99
N THR A 233 8.48 -11.39 29.17
CA THR A 233 7.49 -11.04 28.13
C THR A 233 7.88 -11.52 26.74
N ARG A 234 8.90 -12.40 26.63
CA ARG A 234 9.28 -12.99 25.33
C ARG A 234 8.16 -13.91 24.84
N LYS A 235 7.61 -13.58 23.65
CA LYS A 235 6.64 -14.42 22.95
C LYS A 235 7.24 -14.82 21.60
N THR A 236 7.25 -16.11 21.31
CA THR A 236 7.77 -16.66 20.06
C THR A 236 6.63 -17.17 19.21
N TYR A 237 6.58 -16.73 17.97
CA TYR A 237 5.61 -17.14 16.97
C TYR A 237 6.29 -18.08 15.99
N LYS A 238 5.65 -19.21 15.71
CA LYS A 238 6.20 -20.28 14.88
C LYS A 238 5.24 -20.66 13.77
N ALA A 239 5.78 -21.10 12.65
CA ALA A 239 5.01 -21.69 11.57
C ALA A 239 4.35 -23.01 12.01
N SER A 240 3.22 -23.31 11.42
CA SER A 240 2.45 -24.54 11.63
C SER A 240 3.00 -25.64 10.72
N PRO A 241 3.26 -26.86 11.26
CA PRO A 241 3.69 -27.97 10.41
C PRO A 241 2.61 -28.35 9.39
N ARG A 242 2.98 -28.43 8.12
CA ARG A 242 2.09 -28.86 7.04
C ARG A 242 2.66 -30.05 6.28
N LYS A 243 1.77 -30.83 5.65
CA LYS A 243 2.18 -31.88 4.73
C LYS A 243 2.36 -31.30 3.33
N GLY A 244 3.44 -31.66 2.66
CA GLY A 244 3.79 -31.21 1.31
C GLY A 244 4.97 -30.25 1.32
N SER A 245 5.53 -29.98 0.17
CA SER A 245 6.57 -28.99 -0.05
C SER A 245 5.99 -27.81 -0.81
N ASP A 246 6.35 -26.59 -0.42
CA ASP A 246 6.11 -25.41 -1.23
C ASP A 246 7.32 -25.22 -2.16
N ASP A 247 7.39 -26.02 -3.24
CA ASP A 247 8.55 -26.15 -4.12
C ASP A 247 8.71 -24.99 -5.13
N TYR A 248 7.81 -24.01 -5.11
CA TYR A 248 7.93 -22.86 -6.01
C TYR A 248 9.04 -21.89 -5.58
N ALA A 249 9.74 -21.34 -6.56
CA ALA A 249 10.71 -20.29 -6.34
C ALA A 249 10.03 -19.02 -5.84
N LEU A 250 10.61 -18.36 -4.83
CA LEU A 250 10.01 -17.17 -4.19
C LEU A 250 10.97 -15.99 -4.26
N VAL A 251 10.48 -14.89 -4.80
CA VAL A 251 11.09 -13.55 -4.73
C VAL A 251 10.13 -12.62 -4.00
N VAL A 252 10.63 -11.91 -3.00
CA VAL A 252 9.86 -10.91 -2.24
C VAL A 252 10.40 -9.52 -2.58
N LEU A 253 9.52 -8.65 -3.06
CA LEU A 253 9.84 -7.25 -3.32
C LEU A 253 9.62 -6.40 -2.08
N ILE A 254 10.61 -5.59 -1.73
CA ILE A 254 10.53 -4.58 -0.66
C ILE A 254 11.06 -3.23 -1.13
N ASP A 255 10.64 -2.18 -0.44
CA ASP A 255 11.15 -0.82 -0.61
C ASP A 255 11.27 -0.11 0.74
N ARG A 256 11.75 1.13 0.72
CA ARG A 256 11.90 1.98 1.92
C ARG A 256 10.60 2.22 2.71
N TRP A 257 9.44 1.93 2.15
CA TRP A 257 8.12 2.04 2.78
C TRP A 257 7.60 0.70 3.30
N SER A 258 8.27 -0.41 2.99
CA SER A 258 7.97 -1.72 3.55
C SER A 258 8.35 -1.74 5.03
N ALA A 259 7.36 -1.78 5.93
CA ALA A 259 7.60 -1.59 7.36
C ALA A 259 6.90 -2.63 8.24
N SER A 260 7.40 -2.83 9.47
CA SER A 260 6.74 -3.57 10.55
C SER A 260 6.34 -5.01 10.13
N ALA A 261 5.04 -5.30 9.96
CA ALA A 261 4.52 -6.61 9.54
C ALA A 261 5.13 -7.09 8.21
N SER A 262 5.39 -6.19 7.25
CA SER A 262 6.08 -6.53 6.00
C SER A 262 7.51 -6.99 6.27
N GLU A 263 8.19 -6.36 7.23
CA GLU A 263 9.56 -6.71 7.60
C GLU A 263 9.62 -8.03 8.40
N ILE A 264 8.56 -8.39 9.12
CA ILE A 264 8.42 -9.70 9.76
C ILE A 264 8.39 -10.80 8.69
N VAL A 265 7.56 -10.62 7.65
CA VAL A 265 7.44 -11.60 6.55
C VAL A 265 8.75 -11.68 5.75
N ALA A 266 9.28 -10.54 5.28
CA ALA A 266 10.52 -10.49 4.51
C ALA A 266 11.71 -11.04 5.31
N GLY A 267 11.83 -10.65 6.59
CA GLY A 267 12.89 -11.10 7.48
C GLY A 267 12.83 -12.61 7.77
N ALA A 268 11.64 -13.16 7.94
CA ALA A 268 11.48 -14.62 8.12
C ALA A 268 11.86 -15.38 6.85
N ILE A 269 11.42 -14.93 5.67
CA ILE A 269 11.77 -15.54 4.38
C ILE A 269 13.28 -15.49 4.14
N GLN A 270 13.92 -14.34 4.42
CA GLN A 270 15.35 -14.17 4.25
C GLN A 270 16.16 -15.03 5.20
N ASP A 271 15.86 -14.97 6.52
CA ASP A 271 16.63 -15.64 7.54
C ASP A 271 16.52 -17.17 7.48
N LEU A 272 15.41 -17.68 6.97
CA LEU A 272 15.17 -19.12 6.80
C LEU A 272 15.53 -19.61 5.38
N ASP A 273 16.10 -18.77 4.55
CA ASP A 273 16.49 -19.06 3.17
C ASP A 273 15.33 -19.64 2.32
N ARG A 274 14.09 -19.17 2.56
CA ARG A 274 12.91 -19.61 1.81
C ARG A 274 12.80 -18.97 0.43
N GLY A 275 13.39 -17.79 0.26
CA GLY A 275 13.34 -17.02 -0.98
C GLY A 275 14.32 -15.85 -0.96
N LEU A 276 14.42 -15.15 -2.08
CA LEU A 276 15.23 -13.95 -2.24
C LEU A 276 14.43 -12.69 -1.91
N ILE A 277 15.06 -11.77 -1.21
CA ILE A 277 14.55 -10.42 -0.98
C ILE A 277 15.18 -9.48 -2.00
N VAL A 278 14.36 -8.75 -2.75
CA VAL A 278 14.79 -7.91 -3.87
C VAL A 278 14.18 -6.51 -3.74
N GLY A 279 14.90 -5.48 -4.19
CA GLY A 279 14.44 -4.09 -4.19
C GLY A 279 15.34 -3.18 -3.39
N GLU A 280 14.79 -2.34 -2.53
CA GLU A 280 15.51 -1.38 -1.67
C GLU A 280 15.45 -1.81 -0.20
N THR A 281 16.37 -1.30 0.62
CA THR A 281 16.35 -1.53 2.07
C THR A 281 15.04 -1.05 2.69
N SER A 282 14.40 -1.90 3.50
CA SER A 282 13.12 -1.63 4.12
C SER A 282 13.15 -0.47 5.12
N PHE A 283 12.00 -0.14 5.69
CA PHE A 283 11.83 0.99 6.62
C PHE A 283 12.70 0.88 7.88
N GLY A 284 12.77 -0.28 8.50
CA GLY A 284 13.48 -0.48 9.78
C GLY A 284 12.63 -0.20 11.02
N LYS A 285 11.38 -0.68 11.07
CA LYS A 285 10.51 -0.59 12.25
C LYS A 285 10.45 -1.94 12.96
N GLY A 286 11.30 -2.13 13.96
CA GLY A 286 11.39 -3.34 14.80
C GLY A 286 10.68 -3.22 16.14
N LEU A 287 9.63 -2.41 16.25
CA LEU A 287 8.92 -2.10 17.48
C LEU A 287 7.52 -2.72 17.49
N VAL A 288 7.13 -3.24 18.66
CA VAL A 288 5.76 -3.73 18.92
C VAL A 288 4.99 -2.67 19.67
N GLN A 289 3.84 -2.32 19.14
CA GLN A 289 2.95 -1.30 19.71
C GLN A 289 1.68 -1.95 20.23
N GLN A 290 1.14 -1.36 21.29
CA GLN A 290 -0.20 -1.68 21.82
C GLN A 290 -1.02 -0.40 21.81
N GLN A 291 -2.32 -0.55 21.55
CA GLN A 291 -3.28 0.53 21.52
C GLN A 291 -4.27 0.36 22.66
N TRP A 292 -4.57 1.46 23.34
CA TRP A 292 -5.59 1.56 24.38
C TRP A 292 -6.60 2.62 23.99
N ILE A 293 -7.87 2.28 24.08
CA ILE A 293 -8.97 3.24 23.90
C ILE A 293 -9.11 4.03 25.21
N LEU A 294 -9.19 5.34 25.09
CA LEU A 294 -9.39 6.26 26.21
C LEU A 294 -10.89 6.54 26.42
N ASN A 295 -11.21 7.17 27.56
CA ASN A 295 -12.61 7.38 27.98
C ASN A 295 -13.39 8.33 27.07
N ASP A 296 -12.72 9.22 26.36
CA ASP A 296 -13.28 10.15 25.38
C ASP A 296 -13.48 9.55 23.99
N GLY A 297 -13.06 8.28 23.82
CA GLY A 297 -13.11 7.57 22.54
C GLY A 297 -11.89 7.79 21.65
N SER A 298 -10.90 8.56 22.07
CA SER A 298 -9.57 8.61 21.46
C SER A 298 -8.74 7.39 21.79
N ALA A 299 -7.55 7.27 21.26
CA ALA A 299 -6.65 6.15 21.56
C ALA A 299 -5.21 6.60 21.83
N LEU A 300 -4.57 5.85 22.72
CA LEU A 300 -3.15 5.92 22.97
C LEU A 300 -2.46 4.68 22.38
N ARG A 301 -1.51 4.87 21.48
CA ARG A 301 -0.66 3.81 20.94
C ARG A 301 0.75 3.98 21.47
N VAL A 302 1.27 2.97 22.18
CA VAL A 302 2.59 3.04 22.84
C VAL A 302 3.42 1.82 22.44
N THR A 303 4.70 2.04 22.25
CA THR A 303 5.69 0.98 22.08
C THR A 303 5.88 0.20 23.38
N ILE A 304 5.60 -1.11 23.34
CA ILE A 304 5.67 -2.01 24.51
C ILE A 304 6.79 -3.05 24.40
N GLY A 305 7.41 -3.19 23.24
CA GLY A 305 8.46 -4.16 23.03
C GLY A 305 9.16 -4.01 21.69
N ARG A 306 10.12 -4.90 21.46
CA ARG A 306 10.84 -5.04 20.20
C ARG A 306 10.57 -6.41 19.61
N TYR A 307 10.68 -6.54 18.30
CA TYR A 307 10.65 -7.85 17.66
C TYR A 307 11.96 -8.16 16.95
N TYR A 308 12.21 -9.44 16.83
CA TYR A 308 13.43 -10.01 16.31
C TYR A 308 13.10 -11.07 15.26
N THR A 309 13.84 -11.08 14.17
CA THR A 309 13.72 -12.07 13.10
C THR A 309 14.24 -13.45 13.56
N PRO A 310 14.05 -14.53 12.79
CA PRO A 310 14.52 -15.88 13.17
C PRO A 310 16.01 -15.96 13.52
N SER A 311 16.87 -15.22 12.82
CA SER A 311 18.31 -15.18 13.12
C SER A 311 18.66 -14.41 14.40
N GLY A 312 17.69 -13.76 15.03
CA GLY A 312 17.88 -12.98 16.25
C GLY A 312 18.20 -11.50 16.02
N ARG A 313 18.19 -11.01 14.79
CA ARG A 313 18.48 -9.60 14.51
C ARG A 313 17.30 -8.71 14.85
N LEU A 314 17.62 -7.60 15.54
CA LEU A 314 16.73 -6.45 15.68
C LEU A 314 16.92 -5.55 14.44
N ILE A 315 15.85 -5.34 13.71
CA ILE A 315 15.91 -4.54 12.47
C ILE A 315 15.64 -3.04 12.69
N GLN A 316 15.27 -2.65 13.92
CA GLN A 316 14.97 -1.26 14.27
C GLN A 316 16.15 -0.34 13.93
N ARG A 317 15.92 0.64 13.06
CA ARG A 317 16.91 1.68 12.81
C ARG A 317 16.97 2.70 13.96
N PRO A 318 18.11 3.38 14.16
CA PRO A 318 18.26 4.42 15.18
C PRO A 318 17.24 5.55 15.01
N TYR A 319 16.81 6.17 16.12
CA TYR A 319 15.90 7.32 16.14
C TYR A 319 16.30 8.39 17.17
N GLY A 320 17.57 8.40 17.57
CA GLY A 320 18.08 9.34 18.59
C GLY A 320 18.06 10.82 18.18
N ASP A 321 18.06 11.11 16.88
CA ASP A 321 18.13 12.45 16.31
C ASP A 321 16.75 13.13 16.18
N GLY A 322 15.70 12.50 16.71
CA GLY A 322 14.33 13.02 16.75
C GLY A 322 13.45 12.54 15.59
N THR A 323 12.14 12.69 15.78
CA THR A 323 11.10 12.18 14.88
C THR A 323 11.19 12.78 13.48
N HIS A 324 11.48 14.07 13.35
CA HIS A 324 11.57 14.74 12.06
C HIS A 324 12.71 14.16 11.20
N GLU A 325 13.91 14.02 11.76
CA GLU A 325 15.07 13.47 11.06
C GLU A 325 14.86 12.00 10.71
N TYR A 326 14.24 11.24 11.62
CA TYR A 326 13.89 9.84 11.40
C TYR A 326 13.04 9.62 10.16
N TYR A 327 12.04 10.48 9.87
CA TYR A 327 11.21 10.36 8.67
C TYR A 327 11.85 11.02 7.44
N ARG A 328 12.64 12.08 7.62
CA ARG A 328 13.32 12.78 6.52
C ARG A 328 14.31 11.88 5.78
N GLU A 329 15.00 10.99 6.50
CA GLU A 329 15.92 10.00 5.91
C GLU A 329 15.26 9.14 4.81
N LEU A 330 13.97 8.81 4.95
CA LEU A 330 13.25 8.02 3.94
C LEU A 330 13.06 8.74 2.60
N ALA A 331 13.03 10.07 2.61
CA ALA A 331 12.91 10.88 1.41
C ALA A 331 14.28 11.18 0.76
N ASP A 332 15.39 10.79 1.39
CA ASP A 332 16.73 11.02 0.87
C ASP A 332 16.98 10.12 -0.36
N GLU A 333 17.35 10.73 -1.47
CA GLU A 333 17.68 10.03 -2.72
C GLU A 333 18.95 9.20 -2.59
N HIS A 334 19.89 9.60 -1.72
CA HIS A 334 21.15 8.90 -1.45
C HIS A 334 21.07 7.95 -0.24
N ARG A 335 19.87 7.60 0.21
CA ARG A 335 19.65 6.73 1.39
C ARG A 335 20.39 5.41 1.28
N GLU A 336 20.32 4.74 0.14
CA GLU A 336 20.95 3.41 -0.04
C GLU A 336 22.47 3.51 -0.01
N GLU A 337 23.07 4.53 -0.62
CA GLU A 337 24.51 4.79 -0.57
C GLU A 337 25.00 5.03 0.87
N LYS A 338 24.23 5.79 1.66
CA LYS A 338 24.52 6.01 3.07
C LYS A 338 24.43 4.72 3.88
N LEU A 339 23.39 3.92 3.66
CA LEU A 339 23.21 2.64 4.34
C LEU A 339 24.33 1.65 4.00
N ASP A 340 24.78 1.62 2.75
CA ASP A 340 25.91 0.80 2.32
C ASP A 340 27.22 1.26 2.99
N SER A 341 27.45 2.56 3.10
CA SER A 341 28.64 3.07 3.78
C SER A 341 28.70 2.70 5.27
N LEU A 342 27.56 2.54 5.90
CA LEU A 342 27.41 2.16 7.31
C LEU A 342 27.26 0.65 7.53
N ILE A 343 27.27 -0.16 6.48
CA ILE A 343 26.95 -1.61 6.59
C ILE A 343 27.98 -2.36 7.45
N THR A 344 29.23 -1.92 7.45
CA THR A 344 30.30 -2.52 8.26
C THR A 344 30.12 -2.34 9.75
N ASP A 345 29.42 -1.27 10.16
CA ASP A 345 29.16 -0.94 11.56
C ASP A 345 27.89 -1.58 12.09
N ARG A 346 27.08 -2.18 11.20
CA ARG A 346 25.84 -2.83 11.58
C ARG A 346 26.08 -4.23 12.15
N PRO A 347 25.29 -4.68 13.16
CA PRO A 347 25.37 -6.02 13.69
C PRO A 347 25.14 -7.08 12.61
N ARG A 348 26.03 -8.07 12.53
CA ARG A 348 25.99 -9.14 11.53
C ARG A 348 25.39 -10.41 12.13
N TYR A 349 24.58 -11.07 11.34
CA TYR A 349 23.91 -12.33 11.66
C TYR A 349 24.03 -13.28 10.46
N LYS A 350 23.61 -14.52 10.65
CA LYS A 350 23.59 -15.53 9.59
C LYS A 350 22.21 -16.10 9.41
N THR A 351 21.81 -16.29 8.16
CA THR A 351 20.64 -17.06 7.80
C THR A 351 20.81 -18.53 8.16
N LYS A 352 19.77 -19.32 8.06
CA LYS A 352 19.81 -20.77 8.28
C LYS A 352 20.86 -21.46 7.39
N GLY A 353 21.03 -21.04 6.14
CA GLY A 353 22.01 -21.54 5.19
C GLY A 353 23.40 -20.86 5.29
N GLY A 354 23.59 -19.94 6.26
CA GLY A 354 24.90 -19.31 6.53
C GLY A 354 25.18 -18.03 5.76
N ARG A 355 24.24 -17.49 4.97
CA ARG A 355 24.38 -16.17 4.31
C ARG A 355 24.44 -15.06 5.35
N GLU A 356 25.23 -14.02 5.11
CA GLU A 356 25.33 -12.86 6.00
C GLU A 356 24.13 -11.94 5.82
N VAL A 357 23.55 -11.50 6.93
CA VAL A 357 22.46 -10.52 6.99
C VAL A 357 22.67 -9.53 8.13
N TYR A 358 22.05 -8.35 8.04
CA TYR A 358 22.36 -7.22 8.91
C TYR A 358 21.16 -6.83 9.79
N GLY A 359 21.43 -6.37 11.01
CA GLY A 359 20.47 -5.74 11.91
C GLY A 359 20.58 -4.21 11.91
N GLY A 360 19.71 -3.52 12.66
CA GLY A 360 19.87 -2.09 12.97
C GLY A 360 19.55 -1.09 11.85
N GLY A 361 18.92 -1.52 10.75
CA GLY A 361 18.64 -0.60 9.64
C GLY A 361 17.62 -1.14 8.62
N GLY A 362 16.62 -1.90 9.08
CA GLY A 362 15.66 -2.57 8.21
C GLY A 362 16.18 -3.89 7.65
N ILE A 363 15.40 -4.47 6.74
CA ILE A 363 15.78 -5.63 5.94
C ILE A 363 16.55 -5.16 4.72
N THR A 364 17.84 -5.46 4.66
CA THR A 364 18.68 -5.21 3.48
C THR A 364 18.36 -6.29 2.45
N PRO A 365 18.05 -5.96 1.19
CA PRO A 365 17.74 -6.94 0.17
C PRO A 365 18.94 -7.82 -0.19
N ASP A 366 18.67 -9.07 -0.62
CA ASP A 366 19.71 -9.97 -1.15
C ASP A 366 20.20 -9.52 -2.54
N VAL A 367 19.34 -8.81 -3.26
CA VAL A 367 19.63 -8.18 -4.55
C VAL A 367 19.04 -6.78 -4.55
N PHE A 368 19.92 -5.79 -4.55
CA PHE A 368 19.50 -4.40 -4.67
C PHE A 368 19.03 -4.11 -6.11
N VAL A 369 17.84 -3.58 -6.24
CA VAL A 369 17.29 -3.07 -7.50
C VAL A 369 16.61 -1.74 -7.18
N ALA A 370 17.22 -0.64 -7.59
CA ALA A 370 16.67 0.69 -7.34
C ALA A 370 15.31 0.89 -8.02
N LEU A 371 14.41 1.59 -7.36
CA LEU A 371 13.23 2.10 -8.01
C LEU A 371 13.64 3.15 -9.06
N LYS A 372 13.24 2.96 -10.29
CA LYS A 372 13.56 3.92 -11.35
C LYS A 372 12.82 5.24 -11.10
N ASN A 373 13.55 6.28 -10.73
CA ASN A 373 13.01 7.63 -10.63
C ASN A 373 12.52 8.10 -12.00
N ARG A 374 11.37 8.73 -12.03
CA ARG A 374 10.80 9.35 -13.22
C ARG A 374 11.26 10.80 -13.31
N THR A 375 11.36 11.30 -14.52
CA THR A 375 11.61 12.74 -14.72
C THR A 375 10.53 13.58 -14.05
N PRO A 376 10.85 14.79 -13.60
CA PRO A 376 9.86 15.70 -13.02
C PRO A 376 8.67 15.92 -13.94
N GLU A 377 8.89 15.96 -15.26
CA GLU A 377 7.90 16.19 -16.31
C GLU A 377 6.88 15.06 -16.36
N VAL A 378 7.33 13.81 -16.46
CA VAL A 378 6.43 12.64 -16.41
C VAL A 378 5.73 12.55 -15.05
N SER A 379 6.43 12.85 -13.97
CA SER A 379 5.82 12.87 -12.62
C SER A 379 4.69 13.89 -12.52
N LYS A 380 4.84 15.08 -13.13
CA LYS A 380 3.76 16.09 -13.22
C LYS A 380 2.57 15.61 -14.04
N LEU A 381 2.82 14.93 -15.17
CA LEU A 381 1.75 14.31 -15.98
C LEU A 381 0.96 13.28 -15.18
N LEU A 382 1.66 12.37 -14.50
CA LEU A 382 1.05 11.26 -13.77
C LEU A 382 0.31 11.70 -12.50
N ARG A 383 0.78 12.79 -11.85
CA ARG A 383 0.19 13.36 -10.63
C ARG A 383 -0.70 14.55 -10.89
N ASN A 384 -1.05 14.81 -12.16
CA ASN A 384 -1.90 15.95 -12.52
C ASN A 384 -3.27 15.84 -11.82
N GLU A 385 -3.72 16.93 -11.20
CA GLU A 385 -4.99 16.98 -10.45
C GLU A 385 -6.20 16.65 -11.33
N LYS A 386 -6.13 16.97 -12.64
CA LYS A 386 -7.16 16.60 -13.61
C LYS A 386 -7.10 15.14 -14.05
N ARG A 387 -6.11 14.33 -13.55
CA ARG A 387 -5.91 12.93 -13.96
C ARG A 387 -5.93 12.72 -15.47
N ILE A 388 -5.17 13.51 -16.20
CA ILE A 388 -5.18 13.56 -17.67
C ILE A 388 -4.96 12.21 -18.34
N THR A 389 -4.09 11.34 -17.77
CA THR A 389 -3.88 9.97 -18.29
C THR A 389 -5.14 9.13 -18.19
N PHE A 390 -5.83 9.18 -17.04
CA PHE A 390 -7.09 8.49 -16.81
C PHE A 390 -8.20 9.00 -17.73
N ASN A 391 -8.40 10.31 -17.83
CA ASN A 391 -9.44 10.91 -18.66
C ASN A 391 -9.23 10.58 -20.15
N TRP A 392 -7.99 10.73 -20.63
CA TRP A 392 -7.66 10.36 -22.01
C TRP A 392 -7.87 8.86 -22.27
N GLY A 393 -7.41 7.99 -21.34
CA GLY A 393 -7.60 6.55 -21.46
C GLY A 393 -9.05 6.15 -21.50
N THR A 394 -9.88 6.76 -20.63
CA THR A 394 -11.33 6.51 -20.57
C THR A 394 -12.04 6.98 -21.85
N GLU A 395 -11.65 8.14 -22.41
CA GLU A 395 -12.18 8.64 -23.68
C GLU A 395 -11.86 7.73 -24.86
N LYS A 396 -10.63 7.18 -24.92
CA LYS A 396 -10.20 6.31 -26.03
C LYS A 396 -10.69 4.86 -25.89
N ALA A 397 -11.06 4.43 -24.69
CA ALA A 397 -11.44 3.04 -24.38
C ALA A 397 -12.57 2.48 -25.29
N PRO A 398 -13.71 3.19 -25.56
CA PRO A 398 -14.78 2.64 -26.40
C PRO A 398 -14.35 2.30 -27.82
N ALA A 399 -13.53 3.16 -28.45
CA ALA A 399 -13.04 2.93 -29.80
C ALA A 399 -12.06 1.75 -29.88
N ILE A 400 -11.24 1.57 -28.84
CA ILE A 400 -10.23 0.51 -28.76
C ILE A 400 -10.85 -0.84 -28.41
N ARG A 401 -11.91 -0.85 -27.59
CA ARG A 401 -12.58 -2.07 -27.09
C ARG A 401 -12.98 -3.03 -28.21
N SER A 402 -13.49 -2.51 -29.33
CA SER A 402 -14.00 -3.32 -30.45
C SER A 402 -12.90 -4.15 -31.17
N GLY A 403 -11.65 -3.76 -31.05
CA GLY A 403 -10.51 -4.46 -31.67
C GLY A 403 -9.96 -5.64 -30.87
N TRP A 404 -10.47 -5.93 -29.64
CA TRP A 404 -9.87 -6.88 -28.72
C TRP A 404 -10.90 -7.87 -28.15
N LEU A 405 -10.58 -9.16 -28.23
CA LEU A 405 -11.48 -10.23 -27.78
C LEU A 405 -11.48 -10.38 -26.26
N SER A 406 -10.32 -10.17 -25.61
CA SER A 406 -10.15 -10.36 -24.16
C SER A 406 -9.12 -9.42 -23.59
N ALA A 407 -9.17 -9.24 -22.24
CA ALA A 407 -8.13 -8.52 -21.50
C ALA A 407 -6.74 -9.14 -21.71
N GLY A 408 -6.64 -10.47 -21.70
CA GLY A 408 -5.34 -11.17 -21.90
C GLY A 408 -4.72 -10.90 -23.26
N ASP A 409 -5.53 -10.88 -24.33
CA ASP A 409 -5.09 -10.53 -25.67
C ASP A 409 -4.61 -9.07 -25.75
N PHE A 410 -5.38 -8.14 -25.16
CA PHE A 410 -5.00 -6.74 -25.07
C PHE A 410 -3.69 -6.54 -24.27
N ILE A 411 -3.56 -7.16 -23.10
CA ILE A 411 -2.35 -7.07 -22.27
C ILE A 411 -1.13 -7.52 -23.06
N LYS A 412 -1.24 -8.61 -23.80
CA LYS A 412 -0.12 -9.20 -24.54
C LYS A 412 0.25 -8.40 -25.78
N ASN A 413 -0.73 -7.96 -26.56
CA ASN A 413 -0.52 -7.54 -27.94
C ASN A 413 -0.77 -6.03 -28.21
N PHE A 414 -1.60 -5.35 -27.41
CA PHE A 414 -1.83 -3.91 -27.62
C PHE A 414 -0.59 -3.09 -27.24
N GLN A 415 -0.27 -2.13 -28.07
CA GLN A 415 0.78 -1.13 -27.82
C GLN A 415 0.28 0.25 -28.22
N ILE A 416 0.64 1.27 -27.43
CA ILE A 416 0.38 2.66 -27.77
C ILE A 416 1.25 3.05 -28.98
N SER A 417 0.61 3.41 -30.10
CA SER A 417 1.29 3.88 -31.30
C SER A 417 1.84 5.31 -31.12
N GLU A 418 2.72 5.75 -32.04
CA GLU A 418 3.23 7.13 -32.01
C GLU A 418 2.10 8.14 -32.24
N ASP A 419 1.12 7.84 -33.09
CA ASP A 419 -0.04 8.70 -33.33
C ASP A 419 -0.90 8.84 -32.06
N GLN A 420 -1.09 7.74 -31.34
CA GLN A 420 -1.83 7.76 -30.07
C GLN A 420 -1.07 8.55 -28.99
N LEU A 421 0.25 8.40 -28.92
CA LEU A 421 1.08 9.17 -28.01
C LEU A 421 1.03 10.66 -28.33
N SER A 422 1.12 11.02 -29.61
CA SER A 422 0.98 12.43 -30.08
C SER A 422 -0.39 12.98 -29.72
N SER A 423 -1.48 12.21 -29.95
CA SER A 423 -2.84 12.58 -29.55
C SER A 423 -2.97 12.78 -28.02
N PHE A 424 -2.25 12.01 -27.22
CA PHE A 424 -2.22 12.22 -25.77
C PHE A 424 -1.54 13.55 -25.40
N PHE A 425 -0.42 13.90 -26.03
CA PHE A 425 0.24 15.17 -25.73
C PHE A 425 -0.59 16.37 -26.19
N GLU A 426 -1.27 16.29 -27.34
CA GLU A 426 -2.22 17.33 -27.78
C GLU A 426 -3.35 17.50 -26.76
N TYR A 427 -3.92 16.41 -26.29
CA TYR A 427 -4.93 16.42 -25.23
C TYR A 427 -4.40 17.04 -23.93
N ALA A 428 -3.20 16.67 -23.49
CA ALA A 428 -2.58 17.22 -22.29
C ALA A 428 -2.40 18.75 -22.38
N ILE A 429 -1.99 19.26 -23.56
CA ILE A 429 -1.85 20.71 -23.81
C ILE A 429 -3.22 21.39 -23.76
N GLN A 430 -4.27 20.81 -24.35
CA GLN A 430 -5.64 21.34 -24.30
C GLN A 430 -6.16 21.41 -22.86
N GLU A 431 -5.78 20.45 -22.01
CA GLU A 431 -6.09 20.43 -20.58
C GLU A 431 -5.21 21.37 -19.73
N GLY A 432 -4.31 22.13 -20.37
CA GLY A 432 -3.50 23.17 -19.73
C GLY A 432 -2.15 22.69 -19.19
N VAL A 433 -1.68 21.50 -19.61
CA VAL A 433 -0.30 21.08 -19.32
C VAL A 433 0.62 21.82 -20.30
N PRO A 434 1.68 22.49 -19.81
CA PRO A 434 2.66 23.11 -20.70
C PRO A 434 3.27 22.09 -21.66
N PRO A 435 3.63 22.49 -22.89
CA PRO A 435 4.39 21.63 -23.78
C PRO A 435 5.65 21.11 -23.09
N ILE A 436 5.87 19.80 -23.15
CA ILE A 436 7.00 19.15 -22.51
C ILE A 436 8.07 18.91 -23.57
N ASN A 437 9.34 19.18 -23.23
CA ASN A 437 10.44 18.91 -24.13
C ASN A 437 10.61 17.40 -24.33
N ASN A 438 10.58 16.95 -25.59
CA ASN A 438 10.72 15.53 -25.92
C ASN A 438 12.04 14.91 -25.44
N GLU A 439 13.14 15.67 -25.42
CA GLU A 439 14.44 15.20 -24.92
C GLU A 439 14.38 14.84 -23.42
N GLU A 440 13.59 15.57 -22.63
CA GLU A 440 13.41 15.31 -21.20
C GLU A 440 12.51 14.07 -20.94
N LEU A 441 11.65 13.73 -21.91
CA LEU A 441 10.75 12.58 -21.83
C LEU A 441 11.31 11.30 -22.40
N GLU A 442 12.33 11.35 -23.26
CA GLU A 442 12.77 10.21 -24.09
C GLU A 442 12.98 8.92 -23.27
N ASN A 443 13.58 9.06 -22.09
CA ASN A 443 13.83 7.92 -21.19
C ASN A 443 12.57 7.36 -20.52
N ASP A 444 11.49 8.15 -20.44
CA ASP A 444 10.26 7.78 -19.75
C ASP A 444 9.07 7.51 -20.69
N ILE A 445 9.22 7.78 -21.99
CA ILE A 445 8.19 7.47 -23.02
C ILE A 445 7.75 6.00 -22.93
N PRO A 446 8.64 5.00 -22.83
CA PRO A 446 8.21 3.61 -22.71
C PRO A 446 7.28 3.37 -21.51
N TYR A 447 7.58 3.99 -20.38
CA TYR A 447 6.74 3.89 -19.19
C TYR A 447 5.41 4.64 -19.35
N LEU A 448 5.44 5.85 -19.92
CA LEU A 448 4.22 6.61 -20.21
C LEU A 448 3.27 5.82 -21.12
N LYS A 449 3.79 5.15 -22.16
CA LYS A 449 3.00 4.25 -23.02
C LYS A 449 2.37 3.10 -22.22
N ILE A 450 3.08 2.55 -21.24
CA ILE A 450 2.54 1.51 -20.33
C ILE A 450 1.40 2.07 -19.49
N VAL A 451 1.57 3.29 -18.92
CA VAL A 451 0.51 3.94 -18.14
C VAL A 451 -0.73 4.20 -18.99
N LEU A 452 -0.58 4.77 -20.18
CA LEU A 452 -1.69 5.03 -21.09
C LEU A 452 -2.42 3.73 -21.50
N LYS A 453 -1.67 2.68 -21.79
CA LYS A 453 -2.23 1.35 -22.03
C LYS A 453 -2.98 0.81 -20.81
N ALA A 454 -2.44 1.02 -19.59
CA ALA A 454 -3.07 0.59 -18.36
C ALA A 454 -4.40 1.32 -18.11
N GLU A 455 -4.45 2.63 -18.34
CA GLU A 455 -5.68 3.42 -18.21
C GLU A 455 -6.77 2.96 -19.19
N ILE A 456 -6.42 2.71 -20.45
CA ILE A 456 -7.35 2.15 -21.45
C ILE A 456 -7.83 0.76 -21.00
N GLY A 457 -6.91 -0.13 -20.63
CA GLY A 457 -7.24 -1.47 -20.16
C GLY A 457 -8.11 -1.46 -18.91
N GLY A 458 -7.83 -0.56 -17.99
CA GLY A 458 -8.61 -0.34 -16.77
C GLY A 458 -10.02 0.14 -17.04
N ALA A 459 -10.19 1.06 -17.98
CA ALA A 459 -11.50 1.57 -18.39
C ALA A 459 -12.35 0.48 -19.09
N ILE A 460 -11.73 -0.45 -19.82
CA ILE A 460 -12.45 -1.50 -20.57
C ILE A 460 -12.76 -2.74 -19.72
N TRP A 461 -11.78 -3.23 -18.95
CA TRP A 461 -11.85 -4.53 -18.22
C TRP A 461 -11.66 -4.41 -16.70
N GLY A 462 -11.57 -3.18 -16.19
CA GLY A 462 -11.48 -2.92 -14.76
C GLY A 462 -10.07 -2.96 -14.18
N ARG A 463 -10.00 -2.76 -12.86
CA ARG A 463 -8.78 -2.48 -12.10
C ARG A 463 -7.72 -3.60 -12.20
N SER A 464 -8.14 -4.85 -12.31
CA SER A 464 -7.20 -5.98 -12.47
C SER A 464 -6.34 -5.84 -13.73
N THR A 465 -6.96 -5.49 -14.86
CA THR A 465 -6.24 -5.28 -16.12
C THR A 465 -5.29 -4.09 -16.05
N TYR A 466 -5.72 -2.99 -15.41
CA TYR A 466 -4.86 -1.85 -15.14
C TYR A 466 -3.56 -2.26 -14.44
N PHE A 467 -3.66 -2.99 -13.33
CA PHE A 467 -2.47 -3.43 -12.59
C PHE A 467 -1.62 -4.44 -13.35
N GLN A 468 -2.23 -5.38 -14.07
CA GLN A 468 -1.47 -6.34 -14.88
C GLN A 468 -0.59 -5.63 -15.93
N VAL A 469 -1.13 -4.61 -16.58
CA VAL A 469 -0.36 -3.79 -17.55
C VAL A 469 0.76 -3.03 -16.85
N LEU A 470 0.49 -2.36 -15.73
CA LEU A 470 1.53 -1.60 -15.00
C LEU A 470 2.66 -2.49 -14.52
N VAL A 471 2.34 -3.62 -13.93
CA VAL A 471 3.32 -4.57 -13.38
C VAL A 471 4.20 -5.15 -14.48
N SER A 472 3.68 -5.34 -15.70
CA SER A 472 4.46 -5.83 -16.83
C SER A 472 5.61 -4.89 -17.24
N GLY A 473 5.51 -3.60 -16.92
CA GLY A 473 6.55 -2.59 -17.19
C GLY A 473 7.36 -2.17 -15.97
N ASP A 474 7.14 -2.80 -14.83
CA ASP A 474 7.87 -2.51 -13.61
C ASP A 474 9.29 -3.08 -13.65
N SER A 475 10.31 -2.21 -13.54
CA SER A 475 11.72 -2.61 -13.65
C SER A 475 12.14 -3.60 -12.57
N GLN A 476 11.65 -3.44 -11.34
CA GLN A 476 11.99 -4.36 -10.25
C GLN A 476 11.32 -5.72 -10.45
N VAL A 477 10.11 -5.78 -11.01
CA VAL A 477 9.45 -7.04 -11.38
C VAL A 477 10.19 -7.72 -12.54
N ILE A 478 10.59 -6.96 -13.56
CA ILE A 478 11.36 -7.48 -14.70
C ILE A 478 12.70 -8.08 -14.23
N GLU A 479 13.44 -7.38 -13.36
CA GLU A 479 14.70 -7.90 -12.81
C GLU A 479 14.46 -9.11 -11.90
N SER A 480 13.39 -9.12 -11.09
CA SER A 480 13.04 -10.24 -10.23
C SER A 480 12.82 -11.54 -10.99
N ARG A 481 12.23 -11.47 -12.18
CA ARG A 481 12.00 -12.66 -13.04
C ARG A 481 13.30 -13.37 -13.46
N LYS A 482 14.41 -12.65 -13.53
CA LYS A 482 15.73 -13.19 -13.85
C LYS A 482 16.38 -13.94 -12.67
N LEU A 483 15.82 -13.80 -11.46
CA LEU A 483 16.42 -14.30 -10.22
C LEU A 483 15.80 -15.62 -9.74
N PHE A 484 14.81 -16.18 -10.42
CA PHE A 484 14.12 -17.40 -9.95
C PHE A 484 15.02 -18.61 -9.86
N GLU A 485 15.99 -18.79 -10.76
CA GLU A 485 16.95 -19.91 -10.66
C GLU A 485 17.78 -19.80 -9.37
N ARG A 486 18.26 -18.59 -9.03
CA ARG A 486 18.95 -18.33 -7.77
C ARG A 486 18.03 -18.54 -6.56
N ALA A 487 16.75 -18.22 -6.67
CA ALA A 487 15.76 -18.47 -5.60
C ALA A 487 15.50 -19.98 -5.42
N LYS A 488 15.53 -20.79 -6.48
CA LYS A 488 15.43 -22.26 -6.41
C LYS A 488 16.63 -22.90 -5.73
N GLU A 489 17.84 -22.38 -5.96
CA GLU A 489 19.06 -22.88 -5.31
C GLU A 489 18.97 -22.81 -3.79
N LEU A 490 18.32 -21.77 -3.22
CA LEU A 490 18.10 -21.66 -1.78
C LEU A 490 17.24 -22.80 -1.22
N LEU A 491 16.26 -23.31 -1.99
CA LEU A 491 15.40 -24.40 -1.57
C LEU A 491 16.18 -25.73 -1.48
N THR A 492 17.07 -25.97 -2.43
CA THR A 492 17.85 -27.22 -2.52
C THR A 492 18.94 -27.29 -1.45
N THR A 493 19.59 -26.18 -1.13
CA THR A 493 20.64 -26.09 -0.10
C THR A 493 20.12 -26.35 1.32
N ASN A 494 18.83 -26.10 1.59
CA ASN A 494 18.20 -26.28 2.90
C ASN A 494 17.52 -27.64 3.11
N SER A 495 17.48 -28.50 2.10
CA SER A 495 16.84 -29.82 2.14
C SER A 495 17.80 -30.95 2.58
N GLY A 496 19.06 -30.61 2.94
CA GLY A 496 20.09 -31.54 3.40
C GLY A 496 20.21 -31.67 4.93
#